data_db2cb7b12de7258a58da79d2d163ca71
#
_entry.id   db2cb7b12de7258a58da79d2d163ca71
#
_cell.length_a   1.000
_cell.length_b   1.000
_cell.length_c   1.000
_cell.angle_alpha   90.00
_cell.angle_beta   90.00
_cell.angle_gamma   90.00
#
_symmetry.space_group_name_H-M   'P 1'
#
loop_
_entity.id
_entity.type
_entity.pdbx_description
1 polymer ?
#
loop_
_entity_poly.entity_id
_entity_poly.type
_entity_poly.pdbx_seq_one_letter_code
_entity_poly.pdbx_strand_id
1 'polypeptide(L)'
;MGKQIKGNGNVITETRTTTSYESIKVSGFFDVDLVSGKEGSITIKGEENILDYIDVEVVDNVLKIGTEKGYNFKLSPGKSVHITIPFESINGLVLSGSGDIVSKDVIKTDAFDAKLSGSGDLKLAVDAQKFNMSLSGSGDIVLSGTADDFSSSISGSGDINASDLKSKTVSVSISG
;
A
#
# COMPACT_ATOMS: atom_id res chain seq x y z
N MET A 1 -24.08 -8.47 -7.44
CA MET A 1 -23.83 -8.16 -6.04
C MET A 1 -23.14 -9.31 -5.34
N GLY A 2 -22.11 -9.04 -4.58
CA GLY A 2 -21.41 -10.05 -3.81
C GLY A 2 -22.15 -10.40 -2.51
N LYS A 3 -21.81 -11.57 -1.96
CA LYS A 3 -22.31 -11.99 -0.65
C LYS A 3 -21.62 -11.14 0.42
N GLN A 4 -22.39 -10.62 1.39
CA GLN A 4 -21.84 -9.83 2.50
C GLN A 4 -21.36 -10.73 3.64
N ILE A 5 -20.13 -10.48 4.09
CA ILE A 5 -19.54 -11.10 5.26
C ILE A 5 -19.47 -10.05 6.36
N LYS A 6 -20.14 -10.32 7.48
CA LYS A 6 -20.09 -9.46 8.66
C LYS A 6 -19.03 -9.96 9.63
N GLY A 7 -18.21 -9.05 10.15
CA GLY A 7 -17.23 -9.38 11.17
C GLY A 7 -17.88 -9.98 12.41
N ASN A 8 -17.20 -10.96 13.01
CA ASN A 8 -17.69 -11.67 14.20
C ASN A 8 -17.22 -11.06 15.53
N GLY A 9 -16.48 -9.94 15.48
CA GLY A 9 -15.98 -9.26 16.66
C GLY A 9 -14.74 -9.91 17.31
N ASN A 10 -14.35 -11.09 16.88
CA ASN A 10 -13.21 -11.81 17.44
C ASN A 10 -11.92 -11.46 16.70
N VAL A 11 -11.13 -10.54 17.25
CA VAL A 11 -9.87 -10.06 16.63
C VAL A 11 -8.76 -11.06 16.93
N ILE A 12 -8.09 -11.52 15.88
CA ILE A 12 -6.93 -12.38 15.97
C ILE A 12 -5.77 -11.79 15.18
N THR A 13 -4.58 -12.31 15.43
CA THR A 13 -3.37 -12.01 14.63
C THR A 13 -2.89 -13.32 14.03
N GLU A 14 -2.65 -13.31 12.72
CA GLU A 14 -2.08 -14.47 12.02
C GLU A 14 -0.91 -14.06 11.14
N THR A 15 -0.09 -15.03 10.79
CA THR A 15 1.06 -14.84 9.91
C THR A 15 0.84 -15.65 8.63
N ARG A 16 1.09 -15.02 7.49
CA ARG A 16 1.11 -15.65 6.17
C ARG A 16 2.54 -15.72 5.68
N THR A 17 3.00 -16.91 5.32
CA THR A 17 4.35 -17.12 4.80
C THR A 17 4.35 -16.98 3.29
N THR A 18 5.33 -16.25 2.76
CA THR A 18 5.49 -16.02 1.32
C THR A 18 6.95 -16.21 0.91
N THR A 19 7.20 -16.23 -0.40
CA THR A 19 8.54 -16.03 -0.95
C THR A 19 8.91 -14.54 -0.91
N SER A 20 10.14 -14.19 -1.25
CA SER A 20 10.58 -12.80 -1.37
C SER A 20 9.87 -12.09 -2.53
N TYR A 21 9.83 -10.76 -2.48
CA TYR A 21 9.16 -9.93 -3.47
C TYR A 21 9.96 -8.66 -3.75
N GLU A 22 9.79 -8.13 -4.95
CA GLU A 22 10.46 -6.89 -5.40
C GLU A 22 9.49 -5.72 -5.41
N SER A 23 8.17 -6.00 -5.46
CA SER A 23 7.14 -4.97 -5.43
C SER A 23 5.91 -5.47 -4.68
N ILE A 24 5.04 -4.52 -4.31
CA ILE A 24 3.86 -4.79 -3.48
C ILE A 24 2.63 -4.17 -4.15
N LYS A 25 1.57 -4.96 -4.25
CA LYS A 25 0.27 -4.51 -4.75
C LYS A 25 -0.80 -4.85 -3.74
N VAL A 26 -1.44 -3.82 -3.18
CA VAL A 26 -2.53 -3.97 -2.21
C VAL A 26 -3.81 -3.42 -2.81
N SER A 27 -4.88 -4.19 -2.71
CA SER A 27 -6.22 -3.73 -3.09
C SER A 27 -7.19 -4.01 -1.96
N GLY A 28 -8.08 -3.05 -1.67
CA GLY A 28 -9.09 -3.19 -0.63
C GLY A 28 -9.05 -2.07 0.40
N PHE A 29 -9.39 -2.40 1.65
CA PHE A 29 -9.66 -1.45 2.72
C PHE A 29 -8.69 -1.56 3.91
N PHE A 30 -7.54 -2.18 3.70
CA PHE A 30 -6.61 -2.50 4.79
C PHE A 30 -5.78 -1.30 5.23
N ASP A 31 -5.40 -1.29 6.52
CA ASP A 31 -4.37 -0.41 7.04
C ASP A 31 -3.05 -1.16 7.00
N VAL A 32 -2.10 -0.66 6.21
CA VAL A 32 -0.84 -1.36 5.94
C VAL A 32 0.34 -0.57 6.46
N ASP A 33 1.21 -1.24 7.23
CA ASP A 33 2.52 -0.73 7.60
C ASP A 33 3.60 -1.47 6.83
N LEU A 34 4.48 -0.71 6.17
CA LEU A 34 5.70 -1.24 5.56
C LEU A 34 6.86 -1.04 6.53
N VAL A 35 7.53 -2.12 6.90
CA VAL A 35 8.64 -2.07 7.86
C VAL A 35 9.88 -2.69 7.25
N SER A 36 11.05 -2.16 7.59
CA SER A 36 12.33 -2.74 7.16
C SER A 36 12.55 -4.08 7.87
N GLY A 37 12.89 -5.10 7.12
CA GLY A 37 13.13 -6.43 7.67
C GLY A 37 13.15 -7.52 6.63
N LYS A 38 13.41 -8.75 7.10
CA LYS A 38 13.45 -9.92 6.22
C LYS A 38 12.06 -10.21 5.66
N GLU A 39 11.99 -10.34 4.34
CA GLU A 39 10.77 -10.67 3.62
C GLU A 39 10.35 -12.12 3.85
N GLY A 40 9.05 -12.38 3.68
CA GLY A 40 8.50 -13.73 3.70
C GLY A 40 7.52 -14.02 4.83
N SER A 41 7.26 -13.06 5.71
CA SER A 41 6.32 -13.24 6.82
C SER A 41 5.42 -12.01 6.95
N ILE A 42 4.17 -12.16 6.53
CA ILE A 42 3.18 -11.09 6.54
C ILE A 42 2.28 -11.27 7.76
N THR A 43 2.18 -10.26 8.60
CA THR A 43 1.33 -10.31 9.79
C THR A 43 0.01 -9.60 9.51
N ILE A 44 -1.10 -10.26 9.81
CA ILE A 44 -2.45 -9.73 9.60
C ILE A 44 -3.22 -9.78 10.92
N LYS A 45 -3.78 -8.64 11.32
CA LYS A 45 -4.61 -8.52 12.51
C LYS A 45 -5.98 -8.01 12.12
N GLY A 46 -7.02 -8.74 12.52
CA GLY A 46 -8.39 -8.36 12.23
C GLY A 46 -9.38 -9.39 12.75
N GLU A 47 -10.65 -9.20 12.42
CA GLU A 47 -11.69 -10.14 12.80
C GLU A 47 -11.50 -11.49 12.10
N GLU A 48 -11.51 -12.57 12.86
CA GLU A 48 -11.15 -13.91 12.40
C GLU A 48 -11.86 -14.32 11.11
N ASN A 49 -13.18 -14.14 11.05
CA ASN A 49 -13.94 -14.57 9.88
C ASN A 49 -13.73 -13.68 8.65
N ILE A 50 -13.23 -12.46 8.83
CA ILE A 50 -12.85 -11.60 7.72
C ILE A 50 -11.51 -12.04 7.13
N LEU A 51 -10.57 -12.44 7.99
CA LEU A 51 -9.22 -12.84 7.55
C LEU A 51 -9.25 -14.05 6.61
N ASP A 52 -10.26 -14.91 6.73
CA ASP A 52 -10.42 -16.07 5.83
C ASP A 52 -10.60 -15.68 4.35
N TYR A 53 -11.03 -14.46 4.09
CA TYR A 53 -11.27 -13.95 2.73
C TYR A 53 -10.18 -13.02 2.23
N ILE A 54 -9.08 -12.92 2.96
CA ILE A 54 -7.92 -12.12 2.53
C ILE A 54 -6.93 -13.03 1.82
N ASP A 55 -6.61 -12.69 0.58
CA ASP A 55 -5.63 -13.40 -0.24
C ASP A 55 -4.28 -12.72 -0.13
N VAL A 56 -3.24 -13.52 0.13
CA VAL A 56 -1.85 -13.08 0.17
C VAL A 56 -1.04 -14.06 -0.66
N GLU A 57 -0.45 -13.58 -1.76
CA GLU A 57 0.37 -14.40 -2.63
C GLU A 57 1.48 -13.59 -3.29
N VAL A 58 2.54 -14.26 -3.70
CA VAL A 58 3.61 -13.67 -4.50
C VAL A 58 3.56 -14.31 -5.88
N VAL A 59 3.37 -13.48 -6.90
CA VAL A 59 3.35 -13.88 -8.32
C VAL A 59 4.30 -12.98 -9.09
N ASP A 60 5.26 -13.57 -9.80
CA ASP A 60 6.27 -12.84 -10.59
C ASP A 60 6.99 -11.76 -9.74
N ASN A 61 7.39 -12.12 -8.52
CA ASN A 61 8.06 -11.25 -7.56
C ASN A 61 7.22 -10.05 -7.07
N VAL A 62 5.90 -10.11 -7.27
CA VAL A 62 4.96 -9.12 -6.76
C VAL A 62 4.16 -9.71 -5.62
N LEU A 63 4.25 -9.10 -4.43
CA LEU A 63 3.38 -9.44 -3.31
C LEU A 63 2.00 -8.83 -3.57
N LYS A 64 1.01 -9.69 -3.74
CA LYS A 64 -0.37 -9.28 -3.97
C LYS A 64 -1.23 -9.57 -2.76
N ILE A 65 -1.87 -8.54 -2.25
CA ILE A 65 -2.80 -8.64 -1.12
C ILE A 65 -4.13 -8.04 -1.53
N GLY A 66 -5.20 -8.80 -1.31
CA GLY A 66 -6.54 -8.36 -1.64
C GLY A 66 -7.58 -9.24 -0.97
N THR A 67 -8.83 -9.02 -1.33
CA THR A 67 -9.94 -9.84 -0.85
C THR A 67 -10.40 -10.80 -1.92
N GLU A 68 -10.94 -11.93 -1.51
CA GLU A 68 -11.56 -12.89 -2.41
C GLU A 68 -12.71 -12.25 -3.18
N LYS A 69 -12.79 -12.50 -4.48
CA LYS A 69 -13.81 -11.92 -5.34
C LYS A 69 -15.20 -12.47 -5.01
N GLY A 70 -16.22 -11.63 -5.19
CA GLY A 70 -17.60 -12.03 -4.98
C GLY A 70 -18.10 -11.81 -3.57
N TYR A 71 -17.33 -11.15 -2.71
CA TYR A 71 -17.71 -10.85 -1.34
C TYR A 71 -17.60 -9.36 -1.04
N ASN A 72 -18.50 -8.89 -0.19
CA ASN A 72 -18.44 -7.57 0.41
C ASN A 72 -18.26 -7.74 1.92
N PHE A 73 -17.59 -6.81 2.56
CA PHE A 73 -17.24 -6.95 3.97
C PHE A 73 -17.82 -5.81 4.80
N LYS A 74 -18.37 -6.17 5.95
CA LYS A 74 -18.83 -5.22 6.94
C LYS A 74 -18.13 -5.55 8.25
N LEU A 75 -17.11 -4.74 8.58
CA LEU A 75 -16.40 -4.91 9.84
C LEU A 75 -17.28 -4.48 11.01
N SER A 76 -17.05 -5.08 12.18
CA SER A 76 -17.71 -4.63 13.40
C SER A 76 -17.29 -3.20 13.73
N PRO A 77 -18.15 -2.41 14.42
CA PRO A 77 -17.81 -1.03 14.76
C PRO A 77 -16.45 -0.91 15.47
N GLY A 78 -15.62 0.02 15.01
CA GLY A 78 -14.29 0.27 15.56
C GLY A 78 -13.22 -0.78 15.21
N LYS A 79 -13.55 -1.76 14.38
CA LYS A 79 -12.59 -2.78 13.94
C LYS A 79 -12.02 -2.46 12.57
N SER A 80 -10.78 -2.90 12.35
CA SER A 80 -10.07 -2.73 11.09
C SER A 80 -9.28 -3.99 10.78
N VAL A 81 -8.72 -4.06 9.57
CA VAL A 81 -7.73 -5.09 9.22
C VAL A 81 -6.38 -4.38 9.08
N HIS A 82 -5.44 -4.76 9.91
CA HIS A 82 -4.09 -4.19 9.94
C HIS A 82 -3.09 -5.21 9.42
N ILE A 83 -2.29 -4.82 8.42
CA ILE A 83 -1.32 -5.69 7.78
C ILE A 83 0.06 -5.08 7.91
N THR A 84 1.02 -5.88 8.40
CA THR A 84 2.42 -5.48 8.51
C THR A 84 3.23 -6.26 7.48
N ILE A 85 3.90 -5.54 6.59
CA ILE A 85 4.67 -6.10 5.49
C ILE A 85 6.14 -5.70 5.66
N PRO A 86 7.05 -6.67 5.93
CA PRO A 86 8.48 -6.38 5.93
C PRO A 86 9.01 -6.26 4.51
N PHE A 87 9.98 -5.39 4.30
CA PHE A 87 10.67 -5.26 3.03
C PHE A 87 12.17 -5.10 3.23
N GLU A 88 12.97 -5.67 2.34
CA GLU A 88 14.40 -5.46 2.28
C GLU A 88 14.71 -4.35 1.27
N SER A 89 14.32 -4.58 0.02
CA SER A 89 14.42 -3.58 -1.03
C SER A 89 13.26 -3.80 -2.00
N ILE A 90 12.40 -2.81 -2.14
CA ILE A 90 11.29 -2.84 -3.10
C ILE A 90 11.40 -1.70 -4.09
N ASN A 91 10.97 -1.94 -5.33
CA ASN A 91 11.04 -0.96 -6.41
C ASN A 91 9.66 -0.50 -6.89
N GLY A 92 8.58 -1.02 -6.32
CA GLY A 92 7.23 -0.67 -6.72
C GLY A 92 6.20 -0.87 -5.63
N LEU A 93 5.18 -0.03 -5.65
CA LEU A 93 4.05 -0.10 -4.73
C LEU A 93 2.80 0.38 -5.45
N VAL A 94 1.74 -0.43 -5.37
CA VAL A 94 0.43 -0.06 -5.92
C VAL A 94 -0.61 -0.23 -4.81
N LEU A 95 -1.40 0.81 -4.60
CA LEU A 95 -2.59 0.76 -3.74
C LEU A 95 -3.82 1.07 -4.58
N SER A 96 -4.79 0.16 -4.55
CA SER A 96 -6.11 0.34 -5.15
C SER A 96 -7.18 0.27 -4.06
N GLY A 97 -8.23 1.09 -4.18
CA GLY A 97 -9.33 1.07 -3.24
C GLY A 97 -9.23 2.15 -2.17
N SER A 98 -9.68 1.84 -0.95
CA SER A 98 -9.85 2.81 0.14
C SER A 98 -8.93 2.59 1.34
N GLY A 99 -8.01 1.64 1.26
CA GLY A 99 -7.06 1.38 2.35
C GLY A 99 -5.97 2.44 2.44
N ASP A 100 -5.11 2.29 3.46
CA ASP A 100 -4.00 3.21 3.71
C ASP A 100 -2.70 2.43 3.81
N ILE A 101 -1.62 3.01 3.27
CA ILE A 101 -0.27 2.43 3.41
C ILE A 101 0.66 3.49 3.97
N VAL A 102 1.39 3.12 5.03
CA VAL A 102 2.42 3.96 5.64
C VAL A 102 3.73 3.19 5.66
N SER A 103 4.81 3.79 5.13
CA SER A 103 6.13 3.23 5.35
C SER A 103 6.66 3.73 6.69
N LYS A 104 6.94 2.80 7.60
CA LYS A 104 7.52 3.11 8.92
C LYS A 104 9.02 3.32 8.82
N ASP A 105 9.63 2.77 7.79
CA ASP A 105 11.06 2.87 7.51
C ASP A 105 11.27 3.39 6.10
N VAL A 106 12.44 3.95 5.85
CA VAL A 106 12.77 4.52 4.54
C VAL A 106 12.95 3.40 3.51
N ILE A 107 12.30 3.55 2.37
CA ILE A 107 12.44 2.64 1.22
C ILE A 107 13.64 3.13 0.41
N LYS A 108 14.72 2.35 0.39
CA LYS A 108 15.96 2.68 -0.33
C LYS A 108 16.07 1.80 -1.56
N THR A 109 16.15 2.44 -2.72
CA THR A 109 16.26 1.74 -4.00
C THR A 109 16.78 2.70 -5.08
N ASP A 110 17.26 2.17 -6.19
CA ASP A 110 17.70 3.01 -7.30
C ASP A 110 16.53 3.70 -7.99
N ALA A 111 15.46 2.95 -8.25
CA ALA A 111 14.27 3.47 -8.89
C ALA A 111 13.04 2.95 -8.16
N PHE A 112 12.10 3.84 -7.87
CA PHE A 112 10.86 3.49 -7.18
C PHE A 112 9.66 4.05 -7.92
N ASP A 113 8.69 3.18 -8.20
CA ASP A 113 7.42 3.55 -8.82
C ASP A 113 6.28 3.29 -7.84
N ALA A 114 5.53 4.34 -7.50
CA ALA A 114 4.37 4.21 -6.62
C ALA A 114 3.11 4.69 -7.34
N LYS A 115 2.01 3.98 -7.11
CA LYS A 115 0.74 4.29 -7.76
C LYS A 115 -0.40 4.16 -6.76
N LEU A 116 -1.23 5.19 -6.68
CA LEU A 116 -2.47 5.19 -5.92
C LEU A 116 -3.64 5.36 -6.87
N SER A 117 -4.60 4.43 -6.78
CA SER A 117 -5.85 4.47 -7.53
C SER A 117 -7.01 4.32 -6.55
N GLY A 118 -7.96 5.25 -6.58
CA GLY A 118 -9.10 5.24 -5.67
C GLY A 118 -9.05 6.35 -4.62
N SER A 119 -9.53 6.08 -3.42
CA SER A 119 -9.69 7.07 -2.35
C SER A 119 -8.83 6.83 -1.11
N GLY A 120 -7.97 5.83 -1.14
CA GLY A 120 -7.04 5.55 -0.05
C GLY A 120 -5.90 6.55 0.04
N ASP A 121 -5.05 6.41 1.04
CA ASP A 121 -3.95 7.33 1.31
C ASP A 121 -2.61 6.60 1.35
N LEU A 122 -1.55 7.30 0.92
CA LEU A 122 -0.17 6.82 1.03
C LEU A 122 0.66 7.82 1.83
N LYS A 123 1.48 7.31 2.74
CA LYS A 123 2.52 8.09 3.41
C LYS A 123 3.83 7.33 3.28
N LEU A 124 4.73 7.83 2.43
CA LEU A 124 5.95 7.12 2.06
C LEU A 124 7.19 7.96 2.35
N ALA A 125 8.20 7.30 2.92
CA ALA A 125 9.56 7.82 3.03
C ALA A 125 10.44 7.03 2.06
N VAL A 126 11.04 7.72 1.09
CA VAL A 126 11.79 7.09 -0.01
C VAL A 126 13.15 7.74 -0.16
N ASP A 127 14.16 6.94 -0.42
CA ASP A 127 15.49 7.38 -0.81
C ASP A 127 15.84 6.63 -2.11
N ALA A 128 15.75 7.34 -3.23
CA ALA A 128 15.93 6.76 -4.56
C ALA A 128 16.63 7.73 -5.50
N GLN A 129 17.23 7.23 -6.56
CA GLN A 129 17.73 8.09 -7.64
C GLN A 129 16.55 8.59 -8.48
N LYS A 130 15.65 7.69 -8.85
CA LYS A 130 14.44 8.04 -9.60
C LYS A 130 13.21 7.62 -8.81
N PHE A 131 12.27 8.53 -8.66
CA PHE A 131 11.02 8.29 -7.99
C PHE A 131 9.86 8.80 -8.83
N ASN A 132 8.98 7.89 -9.25
CA ASN A 132 7.78 8.21 -10.00
C ASN A 132 6.55 7.94 -9.14
N MET A 133 5.66 8.93 -9.05
CA MET A 133 4.42 8.82 -8.29
C MET A 133 3.23 9.10 -9.21
N SER A 134 2.26 8.22 -9.21
CA SER A 134 1.01 8.40 -9.97
C SER A 134 -0.19 8.37 -9.02
N LEU A 135 -1.03 9.39 -9.11
CA LEU A 135 -2.29 9.48 -8.37
C LEU A 135 -3.44 9.54 -9.35
N SER A 136 -4.36 8.60 -9.23
CA SER A 136 -5.62 8.58 -9.97
C SER A 136 -6.76 8.41 -8.97
N GLY A 137 -7.66 9.39 -8.91
CA GLY A 137 -8.76 9.38 -7.97
C GLY A 137 -8.72 10.53 -6.97
N SER A 138 -9.12 10.30 -5.71
CA SER A 138 -9.30 11.35 -4.71
C SER A 138 -8.52 11.15 -3.41
N GLY A 139 -7.64 10.17 -3.36
CA GLY A 139 -6.80 9.95 -2.18
C GLY A 139 -5.70 10.97 -2.01
N ASP A 140 -5.04 10.94 -0.84
CA ASP A 140 -3.96 11.85 -0.49
C ASP A 140 -2.63 11.10 -0.35
N ILE A 141 -1.56 11.76 -0.78
CA ILE A 141 -0.22 11.20 -0.73
C ILE A 141 0.69 12.18 -0.01
N VAL A 142 1.45 11.68 0.96
CA VAL A 142 2.48 12.44 1.67
C VAL A 142 3.81 11.74 1.44
N LEU A 143 4.79 12.48 0.92
CA LEU A 143 6.11 11.97 0.59
C LEU A 143 7.19 12.67 1.38
N SER A 144 8.20 11.90 1.81
CA SER A 144 9.40 12.41 2.46
C SER A 144 10.62 11.65 1.98
N GLY A 145 11.81 12.18 2.27
CA GLY A 145 13.09 11.57 1.93
C GLY A 145 13.84 12.31 0.83
N THR A 146 14.49 11.56 -0.06
CA THR A 146 15.32 12.12 -1.14
C THR A 146 15.10 11.38 -2.44
N ALA A 147 15.13 12.13 -3.54
CA ALA A 147 15.12 11.56 -4.88
C ALA A 147 15.90 12.49 -5.81
N ASP A 148 16.84 11.95 -6.59
CA ASP A 148 17.54 12.81 -7.54
C ASP A 148 16.56 13.35 -8.57
N ASP A 149 15.78 12.48 -9.19
CA ASP A 149 14.75 12.84 -10.15
C ASP A 149 13.38 12.39 -9.61
N PHE A 150 12.53 13.35 -9.35
CA PHE A 150 11.15 13.08 -8.91
C PHE A 150 10.17 13.49 -9.99
N SER A 151 9.28 12.58 -10.38
CA SER A 151 8.17 12.91 -11.25
C SER A 151 6.85 12.48 -10.62
N SER A 152 5.83 13.32 -10.74
CA SER A 152 4.50 13.01 -10.26
C SER A 152 3.46 13.32 -11.32
N SER A 153 2.44 12.48 -11.37
CA SER A 153 1.32 12.59 -12.28
C SER A 153 0.04 12.47 -11.48
N ILE A 154 -0.83 13.47 -11.59
CA ILE A 154 -2.10 13.51 -10.88
C ILE A 154 -3.23 13.57 -11.90
N SER A 155 -4.19 12.65 -11.75
CA SER A 155 -5.43 12.63 -12.51
C SER A 155 -6.58 12.48 -11.51
N GLY A 156 -7.49 13.44 -11.48
CA GLY A 156 -8.59 13.47 -10.52
C GLY A 156 -8.45 14.61 -9.52
N SER A 157 -8.96 14.41 -8.29
CA SER A 157 -9.08 15.48 -7.29
C SER A 157 -8.26 15.25 -6.01
N GLY A 158 -7.37 14.28 -6.01
CA GLY A 158 -6.49 14.04 -4.87
C GLY A 158 -5.29 14.98 -4.82
N ASP A 159 -4.54 14.92 -3.72
CA ASP A 159 -3.41 15.78 -3.46
C ASP A 159 -2.13 14.98 -3.21
N ILE A 160 -1.00 15.53 -3.66
CA ILE A 160 0.33 15.03 -3.34
C ILE A 160 1.08 16.13 -2.58
N ASN A 161 1.49 15.82 -1.34
CA ASN A 161 2.34 16.69 -0.53
C ASN A 161 3.75 16.11 -0.50
N ALA A 162 4.67 16.75 -1.22
CA ALA A 162 6.07 16.36 -1.27
C ALA A 162 6.98 17.42 -0.64
N SER A 163 6.46 18.22 0.31
CA SER A 163 7.22 19.31 0.92
C SER A 163 8.45 18.83 1.69
N ASP A 164 8.42 17.59 2.19
CA ASP A 164 9.54 16.98 2.91
C ASP A 164 10.39 16.05 2.05
N LEU A 165 10.17 16.06 0.74
CA LEU A 165 10.97 15.33 -0.24
C LEU A 165 11.97 16.28 -0.89
N LYS A 166 13.27 15.99 -0.75
CA LYS A 166 14.34 16.75 -1.39
C LYS A 166 14.69 16.10 -2.72
N SER A 167 14.71 16.89 -3.79
CA SER A 167 15.07 16.38 -5.12
C SER A 167 15.87 17.40 -5.90
N LYS A 168 16.68 16.90 -6.84
CA LYS A 168 17.47 17.74 -7.75
C LYS A 168 16.61 18.23 -8.92
N THR A 169 15.78 17.36 -9.47
CA THR A 169 14.85 17.69 -10.54
C THR A 169 13.44 17.25 -10.18
N VAL A 170 12.45 18.04 -10.55
CA VAL A 170 11.04 17.75 -10.31
C VAL A 170 10.26 17.97 -11.60
N SER A 171 9.43 16.98 -11.94
CA SER A 171 8.49 17.06 -13.05
C SER A 171 7.09 16.74 -12.54
N VAL A 172 6.14 17.62 -12.82
CA VAL A 172 4.76 17.45 -12.36
C VAL A 172 3.82 17.56 -13.54
N SER A 173 2.90 16.61 -13.66
CA SER A 173 1.82 16.61 -14.65
C SER A 173 0.48 16.46 -13.95
N ILE A 174 -0.44 17.37 -14.20
CA ILE A 174 -1.76 17.37 -13.59
C ILE A 174 -2.81 17.42 -14.69
N SER A 175 -3.79 16.51 -14.62
CA SER A 175 -4.93 16.49 -15.51
C SER A 175 -6.21 16.13 -14.72
N GLY A 176 -7.29 16.80 -15.03
CA GLY A 176 -8.57 16.54 -14.35
C GLY A 176 -9.26 17.76 -13.82
#